data_449dcf103aca7f2cf3720f1ce5d9d461
#
_entry.id   449dcf103aca7f2cf3720f1ce5d9d461
#
_cell.length_a   1.000
_cell.length_b   1.000
_cell.length_c   1.000
_cell.angle_alpha   90.00
_cell.angle_beta   90.00
_cell.angle_gamma   90.00
#
_symmetry.space_group_name_H-M   'P 1'
#
loop_
_entity.id
_entity.type
_entity.pdbx_description
1 polymer ?
#
loop_
_entity_poly.entity_id
_entity_poly.type
_entity_poly.pdbx_seq_one_letter_code
_entity_poly.pdbx_strand_id
1 'polypeptide(L)'
;MIEQKYIDVIESLGWNILGDLNDTGVELQQASPAGEDFVFYTDTADFPKGVIEYARDFDPDEHVELWVEHRGEGGCPSTVRELVDDAEAIKKMLNTLADALITAQSGGRSWLLGDDLVTEDNLLDGFSFYDVILAVHCNCKTIDRNAIRTQVQEILSQRLEDMNYLLDRNIDKIAEEARKGRE
;
A
#
# COMPACT_ATOMS: atom_id res chain seq x y z
N MET A 1 -4.41 4.27 18.29
CA MET A 1 -5.51 3.28 18.15
C MET A 1 -5.76 3.10 16.66
N ILE A 2 -5.71 1.88 16.17
CA ILE A 2 -5.94 1.56 14.75
C ILE A 2 -7.41 1.75 14.43
N GLU A 3 -7.72 2.33 13.27
CA GLU A 3 -9.10 2.52 12.82
C GLU A 3 -9.78 1.16 12.53
N GLN A 4 -11.05 1.03 12.88
CA GLN A 4 -11.82 -0.21 12.75
C GLN A 4 -11.80 -0.79 11.33
N LYS A 5 -11.83 0.07 10.32
CA LYS A 5 -11.78 -0.36 8.90
C LYS A 5 -10.55 -1.22 8.57
N TYR A 6 -9.40 -0.94 9.20
CA TYR A 6 -8.19 -1.74 9.01
C TYR A 6 -8.24 -3.06 9.78
N ILE A 7 -8.79 -3.02 10.99
CA ILE A 7 -9.02 -4.24 11.78
C ILE A 7 -9.90 -5.21 10.99
N ASP A 8 -11.01 -4.72 10.45
CA ASP A 8 -11.95 -5.52 9.65
C ASP A 8 -11.26 -6.15 8.42
N VAL A 9 -10.36 -5.42 7.76
CA VAL A 9 -9.56 -5.93 6.64
C VAL A 9 -8.61 -7.03 7.09
N ILE A 10 -7.85 -6.81 8.16
CA ILE A 10 -6.88 -7.76 8.72
C ILE A 10 -7.57 -9.08 9.07
N GLU A 11 -8.66 -9.02 9.83
CA GLU A 11 -9.44 -10.18 10.26
C GLU A 11 -10.11 -10.90 9.08
N SER A 12 -10.64 -10.15 8.10
CA SER A 12 -11.30 -10.73 6.92
C SER A 12 -10.37 -11.56 6.04
N LEU A 13 -9.06 -11.28 6.10
CA LEU A 13 -8.01 -12.02 5.40
C LEU A 13 -7.40 -13.15 6.23
N GLY A 14 -7.94 -13.40 7.43
CA GLY A 14 -7.49 -14.48 8.31
C GLY A 14 -6.24 -14.15 9.13
N TRP A 15 -5.86 -12.86 9.18
CA TRP A 15 -4.78 -12.42 10.06
C TRP A 15 -5.28 -12.23 11.50
N ASN A 16 -4.49 -12.66 12.44
CA ASN A 16 -4.70 -12.40 13.85
C ASN A 16 -3.90 -11.16 14.26
N ILE A 17 -4.51 -10.29 15.06
CA ILE A 17 -3.82 -9.18 15.70
C ILE A 17 -3.40 -9.65 17.08
N LEU A 18 -2.09 -9.70 17.34
CA LEU A 18 -1.52 -10.07 18.62
C LEU A 18 -1.18 -8.81 19.43
N GLY A 19 -1.41 -8.87 20.73
CA GLY A 19 -1.07 -7.80 21.66
C GLY A 19 -2.18 -6.77 21.88
N ASP A 20 -1.88 -5.77 22.69
CA ASP A 20 -2.79 -4.67 23.00
C ASP A 20 -2.65 -3.59 21.91
N LEU A 21 -3.74 -3.31 21.22
CA LEU A 21 -3.80 -2.24 20.21
C LEU A 21 -3.52 -0.83 20.78
N ASN A 22 -3.31 -0.71 22.06
CA ASN A 22 -2.92 0.54 22.72
C ASN A 22 -1.40 0.67 22.90
N ASP A 23 -0.64 -0.38 22.58
CA ASP A 23 0.81 -0.35 22.58
C ASP A 23 1.36 0.43 21.36
N THR A 24 2.67 0.62 21.35
CA THR A 24 3.37 1.39 20.31
C THR A 24 3.47 0.67 18.97
N GLY A 25 3.08 -0.60 18.92
CA GLY A 25 3.17 -1.42 17.71
C GLY A 25 2.00 -2.35 17.51
N VAL A 26 1.95 -2.93 16.32
CA VAL A 26 0.99 -3.96 15.91
C VAL A 26 1.77 -5.20 15.52
N GLU A 27 1.40 -6.30 16.10
CA GLU A 27 1.91 -7.62 15.80
C GLU A 27 0.83 -8.41 15.06
N LEU A 28 1.14 -8.85 13.84
CA LEU A 28 0.21 -9.58 12.98
C LEU A 28 0.71 -11.00 12.76
N GLN A 29 -0.20 -11.96 12.89
CA GLN A 29 0.10 -13.38 12.76
C GLN A 29 -0.83 -14.04 11.75
N GLN A 30 -0.26 -14.91 10.94
CA GLN A 30 -1.00 -15.85 10.12
C GLN A 30 -0.21 -17.15 9.97
N ALA A 31 -0.91 -18.30 9.98
CA ALA A 31 -0.26 -19.58 9.72
C ALA A 31 0.08 -19.71 8.23
N SER A 32 1.31 -20.12 7.94
CA SER A 32 1.74 -20.47 6.59
C SER A 32 1.17 -21.84 6.16
N PRO A 33 1.20 -22.18 4.85
CA PRO A 33 0.75 -23.49 4.37
C PRO A 33 1.46 -24.69 4.99
N ALA A 34 2.74 -24.55 5.36
CA ALA A 34 3.48 -25.61 6.04
C ALA A 34 3.21 -25.65 7.57
N GLY A 35 2.39 -24.72 8.07
CA GLY A 35 2.01 -24.64 9.50
C GLY A 35 2.98 -23.84 10.36
N GLU A 36 3.86 -23.05 9.74
CA GLU A 36 4.68 -22.08 10.45
C GLU A 36 3.80 -20.89 10.92
N ASP A 37 3.96 -20.48 12.17
CA ASP A 37 3.38 -19.25 12.66
C ASP A 37 4.22 -18.06 12.16
N PHE A 38 3.78 -17.46 11.06
CA PHE A 38 4.41 -16.26 10.54
C PHE A 38 3.91 -15.04 11.30
N VAL A 39 4.80 -14.36 11.98
CA VAL A 39 4.52 -13.16 12.79
C VAL A 39 5.38 -12.02 12.29
N PHE A 40 4.78 -10.86 12.06
CA PHE A 40 5.55 -9.64 11.83
C PHE A 40 5.01 -8.48 12.67
N TYR A 41 5.90 -7.54 12.95
CA TYR A 41 5.64 -6.39 13.78
C TYR A 41 5.81 -5.10 12.98
N THR A 42 4.89 -4.15 13.18
CA THR A 42 5.03 -2.79 12.66
C THR A 42 4.67 -1.76 13.74
N ASP A 43 5.34 -0.61 13.72
CA ASP A 43 5.01 0.50 14.61
C ASP A 43 3.60 1.03 14.29
N THR A 44 2.82 1.36 15.32
CA THR A 44 1.51 1.98 15.13
C THR A 44 1.57 3.36 14.52
N ALA A 45 2.69 4.07 14.69
CA ALA A 45 2.92 5.36 14.04
C ALA A 45 3.06 5.23 12.52
N ASP A 46 3.59 4.10 12.05
CA ASP A 46 3.80 3.82 10.64
C ASP A 46 2.70 2.93 10.03
N PHE A 47 1.72 2.51 10.82
CA PHE A 47 0.61 1.71 10.31
C PHE A 47 -0.37 2.58 9.50
N PRO A 48 -0.87 2.13 8.33
CA PRO A 48 -0.64 0.86 7.63
C PRO A 48 0.62 0.84 6.75
N LYS A 49 1.34 1.95 6.62
CA LYS A 49 2.48 2.13 5.72
C LYS A 49 3.57 1.09 5.98
N GLY A 50 3.92 0.84 7.24
CA GLY A 50 4.93 -0.14 7.61
C GLY A 50 4.60 -1.57 7.12
N VAL A 51 3.32 -1.97 7.14
CA VAL A 51 2.88 -3.26 6.59
C VAL A 51 3.07 -3.32 5.07
N ILE A 52 2.73 -2.23 4.39
CA ILE A 52 2.82 -2.14 2.92
C ILE A 52 4.29 -2.18 2.47
N GLU A 53 5.16 -1.45 3.16
CA GLU A 53 6.60 -1.44 2.88
C GLU A 53 7.20 -2.82 3.14
N TYR A 54 6.90 -3.43 4.28
CA TYR A 54 7.38 -4.78 4.58
C TYR A 54 6.92 -5.82 3.54
N ALA A 55 5.67 -5.77 3.10
CA ALA A 55 5.15 -6.67 2.07
C ALA A 55 5.86 -6.49 0.72
N ARG A 56 6.23 -5.26 0.38
CA ARG A 56 6.97 -4.95 -0.85
C ARG A 56 8.39 -5.47 -0.80
N ASP A 57 9.07 -5.25 0.33
CA ASP A 57 10.49 -5.53 0.50
C ASP A 57 10.77 -6.98 0.91
N PHE A 58 9.72 -7.75 1.25
CA PHE A 58 9.87 -9.15 1.64
C PHE A 58 10.48 -9.99 0.53
N ASP A 59 11.67 -10.53 0.81
CA ASP A 59 12.40 -11.42 -0.09
C ASP A 59 12.26 -12.89 0.40
N PRO A 60 11.57 -13.76 -0.37
CA PRO A 60 11.46 -15.17 -0.03
C PRO A 60 12.79 -15.89 0.08
N ASP A 61 13.78 -15.53 -0.75
CA ASP A 61 15.09 -16.17 -0.74
C ASP A 61 15.86 -15.82 0.53
N GLU A 62 15.84 -14.54 0.94
CA GLU A 62 16.41 -14.08 2.20
C GLU A 62 15.73 -14.76 3.39
N HIS A 63 14.41 -14.89 3.39
CA HIS A 63 13.66 -15.58 4.43
C HIS A 63 14.10 -17.04 4.57
N VAL A 64 14.27 -17.75 3.44
CA VAL A 64 14.75 -19.14 3.41
C VAL A 64 16.19 -19.24 3.93
N GLU A 65 17.07 -18.33 3.52
CA GLU A 65 18.47 -18.30 3.97
C GLU A 65 18.57 -18.10 5.49
N LEU A 66 17.86 -17.11 6.03
CA LEU A 66 17.81 -16.83 7.46
C LEU A 66 17.26 -18.03 8.26
N TRP A 67 16.21 -18.65 7.77
CA TRP A 67 15.62 -19.82 8.42
C TRP A 67 16.61 -21.00 8.46
N VAL A 68 17.31 -21.26 7.37
CA VAL A 68 18.34 -22.30 7.28
C VAL A 68 19.53 -21.99 8.20
N GLU A 69 19.94 -20.72 8.26
CA GLU A 69 21.03 -20.25 9.13
C GLU A 69 20.69 -20.47 10.60
N HIS A 70 19.48 -20.12 11.01
CA HIS A 70 18.95 -20.33 12.37
C HIS A 70 18.46 -21.76 12.63
N ARG A 71 18.66 -22.70 11.68
CA ARG A 71 18.30 -24.12 11.79
C ARG A 71 16.83 -24.37 12.15
N GLY A 72 15.92 -23.52 11.65
CA GLY A 72 14.50 -23.71 11.85
C GLY A 72 14.04 -23.44 13.28
N GLU A 73 14.69 -22.53 13.98
CA GLU A 73 14.18 -22.06 15.27
C GLU A 73 12.81 -21.43 15.07
N GLY A 74 11.76 -22.16 15.45
CA GLY A 74 10.38 -21.69 15.46
C GLY A 74 9.49 -22.08 14.27
N GLY A 75 9.99 -22.76 13.27
CA GLY A 75 9.19 -23.17 12.11
C GLY A 75 9.00 -24.67 11.95
N CYS A 76 8.02 -25.08 11.16
CA CYS A 76 7.70 -26.50 10.91
C CYS A 76 7.84 -26.98 9.45
N PRO A 77 8.53 -26.32 8.49
CA PRO A 77 8.76 -26.99 7.22
C PRO A 77 9.70 -28.19 7.46
N SER A 78 9.24 -29.36 7.03
CA SER A 78 10.01 -30.60 7.19
C SER A 78 11.07 -30.78 6.11
N THR A 79 10.96 -30.02 5.03
CA THR A 79 11.88 -30.07 3.89
C THR A 79 12.20 -28.66 3.39
N VAL A 80 13.37 -28.50 2.75
CA VAL A 80 13.75 -27.23 2.10
C VAL A 80 12.73 -26.83 1.02
N ARG A 81 12.12 -27.79 0.35
CA ARG A 81 11.11 -27.51 -0.66
C ARG A 81 9.84 -26.93 -0.04
N GLU A 82 9.38 -27.50 1.06
CA GLU A 82 8.24 -26.93 1.81
C GLU A 82 8.54 -25.52 2.30
N LEU A 83 9.76 -25.25 2.74
CA LEU A 83 10.19 -23.94 3.17
C LEU A 83 10.18 -22.92 2.03
N VAL A 84 10.64 -23.29 0.82
CA VAL A 84 10.58 -22.40 -0.35
C VAL A 84 9.13 -22.14 -0.78
N ASP A 85 8.32 -23.20 -0.86
CA ASP A 85 6.90 -23.08 -1.20
C ASP A 85 6.17 -22.20 -0.16
N ASP A 86 6.56 -22.28 1.10
CA ASP A 86 6.02 -21.51 2.21
C ASP A 86 6.41 -20.04 2.14
N ALA A 87 7.66 -19.74 1.87
CA ALA A 87 8.15 -18.36 1.71
C ALA A 87 7.43 -17.62 0.57
N GLU A 88 7.19 -18.30 -0.55
CA GLU A 88 6.41 -17.75 -1.66
C GLU A 88 4.93 -17.52 -1.27
N ALA A 89 4.35 -18.42 -0.48
CA ALA A 89 3.00 -18.25 0.04
C ALA A 89 2.90 -17.08 1.03
N ILE A 90 3.89 -16.91 1.91
CA ILE A 90 4.01 -15.79 2.84
C ILE A 90 4.06 -14.46 2.07
N LYS A 91 4.90 -14.37 1.04
CA LYS A 91 4.95 -13.19 0.16
C LYS A 91 3.58 -12.86 -0.44
N LYS A 92 2.86 -13.88 -0.91
CA LYS A 92 1.51 -13.69 -1.45
C LYS A 92 0.51 -13.23 -0.40
N MET A 93 0.58 -13.77 0.81
CA MET A 93 -0.28 -13.35 1.94
C MET A 93 -0.04 -11.89 2.29
N LEU A 94 1.22 -11.48 2.41
CA LEU A 94 1.62 -10.10 2.69
C LEU A 94 1.16 -9.13 1.61
N ASN A 95 1.37 -9.46 0.35
CA ASN A 95 0.92 -8.61 -0.76
C ASN A 95 -0.61 -8.47 -0.77
N THR A 96 -1.34 -9.56 -0.50
CA THR A 96 -2.82 -9.50 -0.42
C THR A 96 -3.28 -8.60 0.72
N LEU A 97 -2.61 -8.65 1.87
CA LEU A 97 -2.90 -7.78 3.01
C LEU A 97 -2.58 -6.31 2.67
N ALA A 98 -1.41 -6.06 2.08
CA ALA A 98 -1.01 -4.72 1.68
C ALA A 98 -2.01 -4.09 0.69
N ASP A 99 -2.40 -4.82 -0.35
CA ASP A 99 -3.39 -4.36 -1.34
C ASP A 99 -4.74 -4.05 -0.70
N ALA A 100 -5.19 -4.85 0.26
CA ALA A 100 -6.45 -4.62 0.96
C ALA A 100 -6.37 -3.41 1.91
N LEU A 101 -5.23 -3.19 2.59
CA LEU A 101 -5.00 -2.01 3.43
C LEU A 101 -4.95 -0.73 2.60
N ILE A 102 -4.27 -0.76 1.45
CA ILE A 102 -4.23 0.34 0.47
C ILE A 102 -5.66 0.68 0.03
N THR A 103 -6.44 -0.33 -0.33
CA THR A 103 -7.83 -0.16 -0.75
C THR A 103 -8.67 0.47 0.37
N ALA A 104 -8.51 0.02 1.60
CA ALA A 104 -9.21 0.59 2.76
C ALA A 104 -8.78 2.03 3.06
N GLN A 105 -7.50 2.35 2.87
CA GLN A 105 -6.96 3.70 3.07
C GLN A 105 -7.49 4.70 2.05
N SER A 106 -7.56 4.30 0.79
CA SER A 106 -7.95 5.15 -0.33
C SER A 106 -9.45 5.18 -0.62
N GLY A 107 -10.28 4.60 0.26
CA GLY A 107 -11.71 4.49 0.00
C GLY A 107 -12.06 3.59 -1.17
N GLY A 108 -11.15 2.70 -1.55
CA GLY A 108 -11.34 1.72 -2.61
C GLY A 108 -10.65 2.07 -3.93
N ARG A 109 -9.93 3.20 -4.00
CA ARG A 109 -9.23 3.62 -5.22
C ARG A 109 -7.77 3.94 -4.94
N SER A 110 -6.89 3.07 -5.44
CA SER A 110 -5.44 3.26 -5.40
C SER A 110 -4.76 2.50 -6.53
N TRP A 111 -3.60 2.98 -6.93
CA TRP A 111 -2.82 2.40 -8.02
C TRP A 111 -1.36 2.35 -7.62
N LEU A 112 -0.62 1.37 -8.16
CA LEU A 112 0.84 1.34 -8.06
C LEU A 112 1.43 1.82 -9.38
N LEU A 113 2.28 2.82 -9.33
CA LEU A 113 3.07 3.31 -10.44
C LEU A 113 4.55 3.13 -10.10
N GLY A 114 5.17 2.09 -10.66
CA GLY A 114 6.48 1.67 -10.22
C GLY A 114 6.44 1.23 -8.75
N ASP A 115 7.25 1.87 -7.91
CA ASP A 115 7.29 1.66 -6.47
C ASP A 115 6.43 2.65 -5.67
N ASP A 116 5.78 3.60 -6.36
CA ASP A 116 4.98 4.63 -5.72
C ASP A 116 3.51 4.24 -5.61
N LEU A 117 2.95 4.42 -4.42
CA LEU A 117 1.53 4.32 -4.21
C LEU A 117 0.83 5.61 -4.64
N VAL A 118 -0.01 5.50 -5.66
CA VAL A 118 -0.85 6.61 -6.13
C VAL A 118 -2.25 6.43 -5.56
N THR A 119 -2.73 7.41 -4.84
CA THR A 119 -4.11 7.50 -4.32
C THR A 119 -4.85 8.66 -4.97
N GLU A 120 -6.17 8.74 -4.77
CA GLU A 120 -6.95 9.89 -5.26
C GLU A 120 -6.43 11.22 -4.68
N ASP A 121 -5.91 11.20 -3.45
CA ASP A 121 -5.42 12.39 -2.77
C ASP A 121 -4.10 12.93 -3.34
N ASN A 122 -3.24 12.04 -3.86
CA ASN A 122 -1.93 12.41 -4.39
C ASN A 122 -1.78 12.16 -5.90
N LEU A 123 -2.86 11.85 -6.59
CA LEU A 123 -2.85 11.39 -7.99
C LEU A 123 -2.09 12.32 -8.95
N LEU A 124 -2.11 13.63 -8.74
CA LEU A 124 -1.40 14.59 -9.61
C LEU A 124 -0.15 15.18 -8.98
N ASP A 125 0.19 14.77 -7.74
CA ASP A 125 1.37 15.28 -7.05
C ASP A 125 2.62 14.60 -7.61
N GLY A 126 3.30 15.29 -8.53
CA GLY A 126 4.55 14.83 -9.12
C GLY A 126 4.41 13.90 -10.33
N PHE A 127 3.18 13.55 -10.74
CA PHE A 127 2.94 12.71 -11.92
C PHE A 127 2.53 13.52 -13.14
N SER A 128 2.99 13.10 -14.32
CA SER A 128 2.47 13.62 -15.57
C SER A 128 1.09 13.03 -15.89
N PHE A 129 0.34 13.67 -16.79
CA PHE A 129 -0.94 13.13 -17.26
C PHE A 129 -0.81 11.72 -17.84
N TYR A 130 0.31 11.44 -18.51
CA TYR A 130 0.60 10.12 -19.06
C TYR A 130 0.77 9.07 -17.97
N ASP A 131 1.49 9.40 -16.88
CA ASP A 131 1.71 8.50 -15.76
C ASP A 131 0.41 8.14 -15.05
N VAL A 132 -0.49 9.13 -14.88
CA VAL A 132 -1.82 8.91 -14.33
C VAL A 132 -2.62 7.92 -15.17
N ILE A 133 -2.66 8.10 -16.49
CA ILE A 133 -3.36 7.18 -17.39
C ILE A 133 -2.74 5.80 -17.37
N LEU A 134 -1.42 5.71 -17.32
CA LEU A 134 -0.69 4.43 -17.25
C LEU A 134 -0.99 3.70 -15.94
N ALA A 135 -0.95 4.40 -14.80
CA ALA A 135 -1.26 3.84 -13.50
C ALA A 135 -2.69 3.26 -13.46
N VAL A 136 -3.68 4.02 -13.91
CA VAL A 136 -5.07 3.56 -14.00
C VAL A 136 -5.19 2.34 -14.91
N HIS A 137 -4.54 2.36 -16.07
CA HIS A 137 -4.56 1.26 -17.03
C HIS A 137 -3.93 -0.02 -16.47
N CYS A 138 -2.78 0.08 -15.81
CA CYS A 138 -2.06 -1.07 -15.24
C CYS A 138 -2.85 -1.75 -14.12
N ASN A 139 -3.59 -0.99 -13.32
CA ASN A 139 -4.36 -1.53 -12.19
C ASN A 139 -5.77 -2.02 -12.59
N CYS A 140 -6.25 -1.65 -13.77
CA CYS A 140 -7.58 -2.00 -14.27
C CYS A 140 -7.51 -3.14 -15.30
N LYS A 141 -7.02 -4.31 -14.93
CA LYS A 141 -6.72 -5.44 -15.83
C LYS A 141 -7.91 -5.96 -16.66
N THR A 142 -9.13 -5.67 -16.26
CA THR A 142 -10.37 -6.22 -16.88
C THR A 142 -11.40 -5.16 -17.22
N ILE A 143 -11.06 -3.87 -17.15
CA ILE A 143 -12.04 -2.80 -17.26
C ILE A 143 -12.11 -2.27 -18.69
N ASP A 144 -13.33 -2.01 -19.13
CA ASP A 144 -13.65 -1.29 -20.35
C ASP A 144 -12.91 0.07 -20.39
N ARG A 145 -12.34 0.40 -21.55
CA ARG A 145 -11.66 1.68 -21.80
C ARG A 145 -12.52 2.90 -21.45
N ASN A 146 -13.83 2.79 -21.59
CA ASN A 146 -14.75 3.86 -21.26
C ASN A 146 -14.84 4.06 -19.73
N ALA A 147 -14.84 2.97 -18.95
CA ALA A 147 -14.83 3.06 -17.49
C ALA A 147 -13.55 3.72 -16.96
N ILE A 148 -12.38 3.37 -17.52
CA ILE A 148 -11.10 4.01 -17.20
C ILE A 148 -11.15 5.51 -17.51
N ARG A 149 -11.63 5.88 -18.72
CA ARG A 149 -11.75 7.26 -19.13
C ARG A 149 -12.65 8.07 -18.19
N THR A 150 -13.80 7.54 -17.81
CA THR A 150 -14.73 8.19 -16.91
C THR A 150 -14.08 8.41 -15.55
N GLN A 151 -13.42 7.40 -14.99
CA GLN A 151 -12.74 7.51 -13.71
C GLN A 151 -11.63 8.55 -13.71
N VAL A 152 -10.78 8.56 -14.74
CA VAL A 152 -9.72 9.57 -14.87
C VAL A 152 -10.33 10.98 -15.00
N GLN A 153 -11.40 11.14 -15.80
CA GLN A 153 -12.07 12.43 -15.97
C GLN A 153 -12.67 12.96 -14.66
N GLU A 154 -13.28 12.09 -13.84
CA GLU A 154 -13.82 12.47 -12.54
C GLU A 154 -12.73 13.00 -11.61
N ILE A 155 -11.61 12.26 -11.49
CA ILE A 155 -10.49 12.64 -10.64
C ILE A 155 -9.86 13.95 -11.11
N LEU A 156 -9.61 14.09 -12.39
CA LEU A 156 -9.03 15.32 -12.97
C LEU A 156 -9.96 16.52 -12.82
N SER A 157 -11.29 16.33 -12.94
CA SER A 157 -12.27 17.40 -12.74
C SER A 157 -12.26 17.90 -11.30
N GLN A 158 -12.22 17.00 -10.33
CA GLN A 158 -12.13 17.36 -8.92
C GLN A 158 -10.84 18.15 -8.62
N ARG A 159 -9.71 17.68 -9.11
CA ARG A 159 -8.42 18.37 -8.93
C ARG A 159 -8.38 19.74 -9.61
N LEU A 160 -9.03 19.88 -10.75
CA LEU A 160 -9.14 21.17 -11.42
C LEU A 160 -9.96 22.16 -10.60
N GLU A 161 -11.05 21.73 -9.98
CA GLU A 161 -11.84 22.56 -9.08
C GLU A 161 -11.02 23.02 -7.86
N ASP A 162 -10.27 22.10 -7.24
CA ASP A 162 -9.38 22.40 -6.11
C ASP A 162 -8.28 23.39 -6.52
N MET A 163 -7.66 23.19 -7.68
CA MET A 163 -6.65 24.11 -8.23
C MET A 163 -7.23 25.49 -8.52
N ASN A 164 -8.41 25.59 -9.11
CA ASN A 164 -9.07 26.86 -9.36
C ASN A 164 -9.39 27.59 -8.06
N TYR A 165 -9.88 26.89 -7.05
CA TYR A 165 -10.10 27.46 -5.73
C TYR A 165 -8.83 28.05 -5.09
N LEU A 166 -7.70 27.31 -5.17
CA LEU A 166 -6.42 27.77 -4.68
C LEU A 166 -5.86 28.94 -5.47
N LEU A 167 -6.05 28.95 -6.79
CA LEU A 167 -5.64 30.03 -7.68
C LEU A 167 -6.44 31.32 -7.36
N ASP A 168 -7.75 31.25 -7.30
CA ASP A 168 -8.61 32.40 -6.98
C ASP A 168 -8.25 33.02 -5.64
N ARG A 169 -7.92 32.18 -4.65
CA ARG A 169 -7.52 32.63 -3.31
C ARG A 169 -6.17 33.31 -3.26
N ASN A 170 -5.24 32.93 -4.15
CA ASN A 170 -3.86 33.39 -4.12
C ASN A 170 -3.46 34.25 -5.33
N ILE A 171 -4.38 34.58 -6.23
CA ILE A 171 -4.04 35.21 -7.51
C ILE A 171 -3.34 36.55 -7.34
N ASP A 172 -3.74 37.35 -6.38
CA ASP A 172 -3.13 38.66 -6.11
C ASP A 172 -1.69 38.52 -5.61
N LYS A 173 -1.43 37.53 -4.76
CA LYS A 173 -0.11 37.21 -4.24
C LYS A 173 0.81 36.71 -5.34
N ILE A 174 0.31 35.81 -6.20
CA ILE A 174 1.06 35.27 -7.35
C ILE A 174 1.40 36.40 -8.33
N ALA A 175 0.45 37.31 -8.60
CA ALA A 175 0.66 38.44 -9.48
C ALA A 175 1.71 39.44 -8.92
N GLU A 176 1.75 39.65 -7.62
CA GLU A 176 2.72 40.49 -6.96
C GLU A 176 4.14 39.89 -7.01
N GLU A 177 4.28 38.59 -6.74
CA GLU A 177 5.57 37.88 -6.83
C GLU A 177 6.11 37.84 -8.25
N ALA A 178 5.25 37.62 -9.25
CA ALA A 178 5.61 37.66 -10.66
C ALA A 178 6.09 39.04 -11.15
N ARG A 179 5.64 40.13 -10.52
CA ARG A 179 6.13 41.50 -10.78
C ARG A 179 7.53 41.71 -10.20
N LYS A 180 7.76 41.25 -8.97
CA LYS A 180 9.05 41.38 -8.28
C LYS A 180 10.18 40.57 -8.96
N GLY A 181 9.88 39.49 -9.62
CA GLY A 181 10.85 38.67 -10.34
C GLY A 181 11.22 39.18 -11.73
N ARG A 182 10.68 40.35 -12.17
CA ARG A 182 10.99 41.00 -13.45
C ARG A 182 11.81 42.29 -13.32
N GLU A 183 12.09 42.73 -12.10
CA GLU A 183 13.02 43.79 -11.77
C GLU A 183 14.43 43.23 -11.43
#